data_bec8492ffc96ccd273925778bf7085e0
#
_entry.id   bec8492ffc96ccd273925778bf7085e0
#
_cell.length_a   1.000
_cell.length_b   1.000
_cell.length_c   1.000
_cell.angle_alpha   90.00
_cell.angle_beta   90.00
_cell.angle_gamma   90.00
#
_symmetry.space_group_name_H-M   'P 1'
#
loop_
_entity.id
_entity.type
_entity.pdbx_description
1 polymer ?
#
loop_
_entity_poly.entity_id
_entity_poly.type
_entity_poly.pdbx_seq_one_letter_code
_entity_poly.pdbx_strand_id
1 'polypeptide(L)'
;MTEFIAFHLMPYGTPAAIETIGASKPENAWVTFSNSNYDPVAGAALYRRYLDELVCAADAGFDGVSVNEHHQNAYGTMPNPNIMASALIQRIPSARIAVLGNAIPLHDPLEIIEQVSMLDVLSNGRIISGFVRGIGFEYTTFGRNPNESRARFAEAHDLIIKAWTEPGPFSWHGEFYHYDYLNPWPRPVQRPHPPIWIPSQGSAETVDWAAERRYTYLQTFTKLSRVAQITAEFRKAALAHGYTASPSQLGWAVPVYVGENDKKARDEYKPHIENFFNRLLAGHLHVWFPPAYTNAAGYQRVVSSRTDLFAHNNHRMEDLEGQGLFIVGGPDTVTSLLRKGIDETGAGIVLPVIQVATLPHDLTMESIKRFGEHVIPALRDHVSSVYGGEHTN
;
A
#
# COMPACT_ATOMS: atom_id res chain seq x y z
N MET A 1 -19.63 -7.56 -4.35
CA MET A 1 -19.11 -6.42 -5.17
C MET A 1 -17.62 -6.27 -4.94
N THR A 2 -16.85 -6.06 -5.99
CA THR A 2 -15.41 -5.75 -5.91
C THR A 2 -15.22 -4.24 -5.74
N GLU A 3 -14.38 -3.85 -4.77
CA GLU A 3 -14.01 -2.46 -4.51
C GLU A 3 -12.70 -2.10 -5.21
N PHE A 4 -12.61 -0.89 -5.73
CA PHE A 4 -11.41 -0.36 -6.40
C PHE A 4 -10.89 0.87 -5.68
N ILE A 5 -9.69 0.78 -5.13
CA ILE A 5 -9.01 1.87 -4.41
C ILE A 5 -7.75 2.25 -5.20
N ALA A 6 -7.72 3.42 -5.80
CA ALA A 6 -6.55 3.88 -6.54
C ALA A 6 -5.37 4.09 -5.59
N PHE A 7 -4.25 3.45 -5.88
CA PHE A 7 -3.05 3.53 -5.04
C PHE A 7 -1.95 4.34 -5.74
N HIS A 8 -1.41 5.33 -5.04
CA HIS A 8 -0.37 6.19 -5.55
C HIS A 8 0.85 6.20 -4.64
N LEU A 9 2.03 5.98 -5.23
CA LEU A 9 3.31 5.92 -4.50
C LEU A 9 4.01 7.28 -4.40
N MET A 10 3.64 8.24 -5.24
CA MET A 10 4.25 9.59 -5.35
C MET A 10 5.80 9.56 -5.45
N PRO A 11 6.37 8.85 -6.43
CA PRO A 11 7.83 8.77 -6.58
C PRO A 11 8.43 10.11 -7.01
N TYR A 12 9.70 10.32 -6.69
CA TYR A 12 10.49 11.36 -7.35
C TYR A 12 10.98 10.86 -8.72
N GLY A 13 10.02 10.64 -9.62
CA GLY A 13 10.19 9.98 -10.91
C GLY A 13 10.58 10.94 -12.05
N THR A 14 11.48 11.89 -11.82
CA THR A 14 12.00 12.72 -12.92
C THR A 14 12.99 11.90 -13.77
N PRO A 15 13.06 12.11 -15.11
CA PRO A 15 14.03 11.42 -15.95
C PRO A 15 15.47 11.57 -15.45
N ALA A 16 15.87 12.78 -15.03
CA ALA A 16 17.20 13.06 -14.50
C ALA A 16 17.49 12.27 -13.20
N ALA A 17 16.51 12.15 -12.30
CA ALA A 17 16.69 11.36 -11.08
C ALA A 17 16.86 9.87 -11.40
N ILE A 18 16.06 9.32 -12.31
CA ILE A 18 16.14 7.91 -12.73
C ILE A 18 17.51 7.61 -13.39
N GLU A 19 18.01 8.51 -14.24
CA GLU A 19 19.33 8.38 -14.84
C GLU A 19 20.42 8.41 -13.76
N THR A 20 20.35 9.35 -12.82
CA THR A 20 21.33 9.49 -11.73
C THR A 20 21.29 8.26 -10.80
N ILE A 21 20.10 7.71 -10.49
CA ILE A 21 19.96 6.47 -9.73
C ILE A 21 20.64 5.32 -10.47
N GLY A 22 20.45 5.21 -11.79
CA GLY A 22 21.06 4.17 -12.61
C GLY A 22 22.60 4.27 -12.69
N ALA A 23 23.16 5.46 -12.56
CA ALA A 23 24.60 5.71 -12.52
C ALA A 23 25.21 5.62 -11.12
N SER A 24 24.39 5.63 -10.06
CA SER A 24 24.86 5.59 -8.67
C SER A 24 25.39 4.20 -8.29
N LYS A 25 26.24 4.14 -7.24
CA LYS A 25 26.71 2.87 -6.67
C LYS A 25 26.60 2.93 -5.15
N PRO A 26 25.80 2.07 -4.52
CA PRO A 26 24.89 1.10 -5.14
C PRO A 26 23.75 1.75 -5.91
N GLU A 27 23.31 1.14 -7.00
CA GLU A 27 22.19 1.59 -7.83
C GLU A 27 20.87 1.38 -7.08
N ASN A 28 20.41 2.39 -6.35
CA ASN A 28 19.12 2.36 -5.64
C ASN A 28 18.59 3.77 -5.36
N ALA A 29 17.28 3.87 -5.16
CA ALA A 29 16.58 5.11 -4.84
C ALA A 29 16.40 5.36 -3.33
N TRP A 30 16.95 4.47 -2.50
CA TRP A 30 16.71 4.46 -1.06
C TRP A 30 17.76 5.28 -0.30
N VAL A 31 17.83 5.14 0.97
CA VAL A 31 18.55 5.94 1.97
C VAL A 31 19.97 6.40 1.58
N THR A 32 20.64 5.74 0.67
CA THR A 32 21.98 6.14 0.18
C THR A 32 21.96 7.04 -1.05
N PHE A 33 20.80 7.25 -1.69
CA PHE A 33 20.64 8.21 -2.77
C PHE A 33 20.53 9.61 -2.18
N SER A 34 21.51 10.48 -2.51
CA SER A 34 21.60 11.80 -1.89
C SER A 34 20.41 12.69 -2.26
N ASN A 35 19.84 13.36 -1.25
CA ASN A 35 18.79 14.35 -1.43
C ASN A 35 19.28 15.65 -2.12
N SER A 36 20.59 15.80 -2.39
CA SER A 36 21.10 16.85 -3.27
C SER A 36 20.58 16.72 -4.71
N ASN A 37 20.06 15.56 -5.08
CA ASN A 37 19.41 15.34 -6.38
C ASN A 37 17.93 15.75 -6.40
N TYR A 38 17.37 16.22 -5.29
CA TYR A 38 16.00 16.69 -5.22
C TYR A 38 15.91 18.16 -5.58
N ASP A 39 15.16 18.47 -6.63
CA ASP A 39 14.79 19.85 -6.99
C ASP A 39 13.42 20.18 -6.37
N PRO A 40 13.33 21.14 -5.44
CA PRO A 40 12.07 21.52 -4.81
C PRO A 40 11.01 22.06 -5.79
N VAL A 41 11.42 22.67 -6.91
CA VAL A 41 10.50 23.19 -7.93
C VAL A 41 9.85 22.01 -8.68
N ALA A 42 10.67 21.05 -9.11
CA ALA A 42 10.16 19.80 -9.69
C ALA A 42 9.31 19.02 -8.70
N GLY A 43 9.70 18.91 -7.44
CA GLY A 43 8.95 18.27 -6.37
C GLY A 43 7.57 18.90 -6.16
N ALA A 44 7.48 20.22 -6.13
CA ALA A 44 6.23 20.95 -6.02
C ALA A 44 5.28 20.69 -7.21
N ALA A 45 5.83 20.57 -8.42
CA ALA A 45 5.06 20.21 -9.61
C ALA A 45 4.56 18.75 -9.54
N LEU A 46 5.40 17.82 -9.08
CA LEU A 46 5.03 16.42 -8.89
C LEU A 46 3.91 16.25 -7.86
N TYR A 47 3.97 16.90 -6.70
CA TYR A 47 2.89 16.82 -5.71
C TYR A 47 1.54 17.31 -6.25
N ARG A 48 1.52 18.44 -6.98
CA ARG A 48 0.28 18.93 -7.61
C ARG A 48 -0.26 17.91 -8.60
N ARG A 49 0.59 17.40 -9.48
CA ARG A 49 0.27 16.38 -10.46
C ARG A 49 -0.32 15.13 -9.79
N TYR A 50 0.31 14.59 -8.77
CA TYR A 50 -0.12 13.37 -8.09
C TYR A 50 -1.44 13.52 -7.35
N LEU A 51 -1.69 14.70 -6.78
CA LEU A 51 -3.00 15.03 -6.23
C LEU A 51 -4.07 15.11 -7.34
N ASP A 52 -3.76 15.67 -8.52
CA ASP A 52 -4.67 15.71 -9.67
C ASP A 52 -4.99 14.30 -10.19
N GLU A 53 -4.01 13.40 -10.24
CA GLU A 53 -4.19 12.00 -10.63
C GLU A 53 -5.12 11.24 -9.67
N LEU A 54 -4.99 11.45 -8.36
CA LEU A 54 -5.88 10.86 -7.36
C LEU A 54 -7.30 11.43 -7.40
N VAL A 55 -7.45 12.74 -7.65
CA VAL A 55 -8.77 13.37 -7.89
C VAL A 55 -9.41 12.77 -9.13
N CYS A 56 -8.66 12.64 -10.24
CA CYS A 56 -9.15 12.01 -11.45
C CYS A 56 -9.62 10.56 -11.20
N ALA A 57 -8.93 9.79 -10.36
CA ALA A 57 -9.36 8.44 -10.00
C ALA A 57 -10.71 8.45 -9.25
N ALA A 58 -10.89 9.36 -8.29
CA ALA A 58 -12.16 9.52 -7.59
C ALA A 58 -13.29 9.90 -8.55
N ASP A 59 -13.05 10.83 -9.48
CA ASP A 59 -14.01 11.28 -10.49
C ASP A 59 -14.32 10.17 -11.52
N ALA A 60 -13.36 9.27 -11.77
CA ALA A 60 -13.53 8.13 -12.67
C ALA A 60 -14.31 6.95 -12.04
N GLY A 61 -14.77 7.06 -10.79
CA GLY A 61 -15.64 6.07 -10.15
C GLY A 61 -14.91 5.02 -9.31
N PHE A 62 -13.66 5.27 -8.93
CA PHE A 62 -13.01 4.48 -7.88
C PHE A 62 -13.72 4.69 -6.53
N ASP A 63 -13.82 3.66 -5.71
CA ASP A 63 -14.46 3.70 -4.39
C ASP A 63 -13.64 4.50 -3.37
N GLY A 64 -12.36 4.67 -3.65
CA GLY A 64 -11.44 5.45 -2.85
C GLY A 64 -10.09 5.65 -3.53
N VAL A 65 -9.29 6.46 -2.87
CA VAL A 65 -7.89 6.72 -3.23
C VAL A 65 -6.99 6.41 -2.05
N SER A 66 -5.71 6.10 -2.30
CA SER A 66 -4.81 5.74 -1.21
C SER A 66 -3.40 6.27 -1.38
N VAL A 67 -2.79 6.53 -0.22
CA VAL A 67 -1.42 7.01 -0.04
C VAL A 67 -0.69 6.13 0.97
N ASN A 68 0.64 6.16 0.98
CA ASN A 68 1.46 5.35 1.89
C ASN A 68 2.59 6.17 2.51
N GLU A 69 3.31 5.59 3.46
CA GLU A 69 4.44 6.20 4.15
C GLU A 69 5.76 5.56 3.72
N HIS A 70 6.71 6.40 3.29
CA HIS A 70 8.10 6.00 3.10
C HIS A 70 9.05 7.17 3.37
N HIS A 71 10.19 6.87 3.97
CA HIS A 71 11.16 7.86 4.40
C HIS A 71 12.47 7.79 3.61
N GLN A 72 13.13 8.95 3.43
CA GLN A 72 14.50 9.09 2.93
C GLN A 72 14.77 8.34 1.61
N ASN A 73 13.88 8.50 0.62
CA ASN A 73 14.02 7.81 -0.65
C ASN A 73 13.33 8.55 -1.80
N ALA A 74 13.71 8.21 -3.04
CA ALA A 74 13.06 8.70 -4.24
C ALA A 74 11.91 7.77 -4.72
N TYR A 75 11.75 6.60 -4.12
CA TYR A 75 10.65 5.67 -4.41
C TYR A 75 9.28 6.22 -4.06
N GLY A 76 9.19 6.96 -2.93
CA GLY A 76 7.95 7.59 -2.50
C GLY A 76 8.23 8.82 -1.65
N THR A 77 7.82 9.98 -2.13
CA THR A 77 8.07 11.27 -1.45
C THR A 77 6.97 11.63 -0.45
N MET A 78 6.45 10.64 0.28
CA MET A 78 5.40 10.79 1.30
C MET A 78 5.89 10.36 2.69
N PRO A 79 6.76 11.13 3.35
CA PRO A 79 7.20 10.81 4.71
C PRO A 79 6.08 11.02 5.76
N ASN A 80 5.00 11.71 5.42
CA ASN A 80 3.81 11.81 6.24
C ASN A 80 2.56 11.69 5.34
N PRO A 81 1.95 10.50 5.26
CA PRO A 81 0.79 10.27 4.41
C PRO A 81 -0.46 11.00 4.92
N ASN A 82 -0.53 11.35 6.20
CA ASN A 82 -1.65 12.08 6.78
C ASN A 82 -1.73 13.52 6.24
N ILE A 83 -0.59 14.14 5.91
CA ILE A 83 -0.57 15.46 5.24
C ILE A 83 -1.19 15.34 3.84
N MET A 84 -0.85 14.30 3.08
CA MET A 84 -1.42 14.06 1.76
C MET A 84 -2.91 13.72 1.83
N ALA A 85 -3.33 12.90 2.79
CA ALA A 85 -4.73 12.61 3.04
C ALA A 85 -5.53 13.89 3.35
N SER A 86 -4.99 14.79 4.16
CA SER A 86 -5.61 16.10 4.46
C SER A 86 -5.83 16.94 3.19
N ALA A 87 -4.83 16.99 2.30
CA ALA A 87 -4.95 17.71 1.03
C ALA A 87 -6.02 17.08 0.11
N LEU A 88 -6.13 15.76 0.09
CA LEU A 88 -7.11 15.03 -0.70
C LEU A 88 -8.54 15.19 -0.16
N ILE A 89 -8.75 15.25 1.15
CA ILE A 89 -10.07 15.43 1.78
C ILE A 89 -10.80 16.65 1.23
N GLN A 90 -10.09 17.76 1.00
CA GLN A 90 -10.67 19.00 0.49
C GLN A 90 -10.95 18.95 -1.01
N ARG A 91 -10.32 18.05 -1.74
CA ARG A 91 -10.44 17.94 -3.21
C ARG A 91 -11.36 16.81 -3.65
N ILE A 92 -11.55 15.80 -2.79
CA ILE A 92 -12.37 14.61 -3.06
C ILE A 92 -13.55 14.59 -2.09
N PRO A 93 -14.77 14.94 -2.54
CA PRO A 93 -15.91 15.13 -1.64
C PRO A 93 -16.58 13.82 -1.19
N SER A 94 -16.46 12.73 -1.95
CA SER A 94 -17.28 11.52 -1.74
C SER A 94 -16.50 10.22 -1.59
N ALA A 95 -15.40 10.02 -2.33
CA ALA A 95 -14.65 8.78 -2.27
C ALA A 95 -13.92 8.63 -0.92
N ARG A 96 -13.66 7.38 -0.52
CA ARG A 96 -12.88 7.08 0.68
C ARG A 96 -11.40 7.44 0.47
N ILE A 97 -10.70 7.75 1.56
CA ILE A 97 -9.27 8.05 1.54
C ILE A 97 -8.58 7.07 2.48
N ALA A 98 -7.77 6.18 1.92
CA ALA A 98 -7.05 5.18 2.66
C ALA A 98 -5.59 5.60 2.86
N VAL A 99 -5.18 5.71 4.11
CA VAL A 99 -3.78 5.86 4.49
C VAL A 99 -3.17 4.46 4.67
N LEU A 100 -2.34 3.99 3.72
CA LEU A 100 -1.84 2.61 3.66
C LEU A 100 -0.31 2.51 3.79
N GLY A 101 0.26 2.74 4.98
CA GLY A 101 -0.34 3.07 6.27
C GLY A 101 0.65 3.87 7.09
N ASN A 102 0.21 4.25 8.26
CA ASN A 102 1.11 4.81 9.26
C ASN A 102 2.05 3.71 9.82
N ALA A 103 3.37 3.99 9.86
CA ALA A 103 4.36 3.09 10.46
C ALA A 103 4.36 3.27 12.00
N ILE A 104 3.29 2.79 12.64
CA ILE A 104 2.99 3.08 14.06
C ILE A 104 4.11 2.76 15.07
N PRO A 105 5.06 1.80 14.85
CA PRO A 105 6.18 1.62 15.78
C PRO A 105 7.26 2.70 15.69
N LEU A 106 7.25 3.50 14.62
CA LEU A 106 8.26 4.55 14.38
C LEU A 106 7.83 5.90 14.94
N HIS A 107 6.51 6.10 15.12
CA HIS A 107 5.91 7.35 15.59
C HIS A 107 5.51 7.30 17.06
N ASP A 108 5.18 8.46 17.61
CA ASP A 108 4.46 8.55 18.88
C ASP A 108 2.97 8.18 18.63
N PRO A 109 2.41 7.19 19.34
CA PRO A 109 1.02 6.80 19.16
C PRO A 109 0.01 7.94 19.35
N LEU A 110 0.27 8.90 20.24
CA LEU A 110 -0.62 10.04 20.45
C LEU A 110 -0.75 10.90 19.19
N GLU A 111 0.37 11.14 18.48
CA GLU A 111 0.33 11.88 17.21
C GLU A 111 -0.55 11.16 16.17
N ILE A 112 -0.44 9.85 16.06
CA ILE A 112 -1.26 9.05 15.12
C ILE A 112 -2.74 9.06 15.55
N ILE A 113 -3.02 8.90 16.84
CA ILE A 113 -4.38 8.96 17.38
C ILE A 113 -5.06 10.27 16.99
N GLU A 114 -4.40 11.41 17.22
CA GLU A 114 -4.97 12.74 16.98
C GLU A 114 -5.05 13.06 15.48
N GLN A 115 -4.00 12.78 14.72
CA GLN A 115 -3.98 13.03 13.27
C GLN A 115 -5.07 12.25 12.54
N VAL A 116 -5.20 10.94 12.79
CA VAL A 116 -6.23 10.11 12.14
C VAL A 116 -7.64 10.53 12.59
N SER A 117 -7.81 10.88 13.88
CA SER A 117 -9.09 11.41 14.35
C SER A 117 -9.47 12.74 13.67
N MET A 118 -8.51 13.64 13.49
CA MET A 118 -8.72 14.89 12.74
C MET A 118 -9.11 14.62 11.28
N LEU A 119 -8.41 13.72 10.61
CA LEU A 119 -8.72 13.33 9.23
C LEU A 119 -10.12 12.73 9.12
N ASP A 120 -10.51 11.90 10.07
CA ASP A 120 -11.82 11.27 10.09
C ASP A 120 -12.94 12.31 10.27
N VAL A 121 -12.77 13.26 11.19
CA VAL A 121 -13.70 14.39 11.40
C VAL A 121 -13.74 15.30 10.16
N LEU A 122 -12.57 15.69 9.61
CA LEU A 122 -12.49 16.56 8.43
C LEU A 122 -13.12 15.92 7.18
N SER A 123 -13.02 14.61 7.05
CA SER A 123 -13.60 13.86 5.93
C SER A 123 -15.06 13.46 6.14
N ASN A 124 -15.61 13.70 7.35
CA ASN A 124 -16.92 13.19 7.75
C ASN A 124 -17.03 11.66 7.62
N GLY A 125 -16.04 10.94 8.18
CA GLY A 125 -16.07 9.49 8.28
C GLY A 125 -15.67 8.73 7.01
N ARG A 126 -14.79 9.30 6.15
CA ARG A 126 -14.34 8.66 4.91
C ARG A 126 -12.91 8.10 4.99
N ILE A 127 -12.27 8.17 6.16
CA ILE A 127 -10.90 7.67 6.33
C ILE A 127 -10.89 6.16 6.54
N ILE A 128 -9.92 5.51 5.90
CA ILE A 128 -9.48 4.16 6.20
C ILE A 128 -8.07 4.28 6.79
N SER A 129 -7.88 3.74 7.98
CA SER A 129 -6.61 3.80 8.70
C SER A 129 -5.79 2.53 8.47
N GLY A 130 -4.72 2.63 7.71
CA GLY A 130 -3.77 1.53 7.52
C GLY A 130 -2.66 1.59 8.56
N PHE A 131 -2.26 0.44 9.09
CA PHE A 131 -1.11 0.29 9.98
C PHE A 131 -0.07 -0.63 9.40
N VAL A 132 1.18 -0.18 9.42
CA VAL A 132 2.34 -0.95 8.95
C VAL A 132 3.45 -0.93 10.00
N ARG A 133 4.34 -1.92 9.92
CA ARG A 133 5.55 -1.93 10.76
C ARG A 133 6.65 -1.00 10.26
N GLY A 134 6.53 -0.50 9.05
CA GLY A 134 7.63 0.15 8.34
C GLY A 134 8.60 -0.85 7.71
N ILE A 135 9.57 -0.34 6.96
CA ILE A 135 10.64 -1.13 6.34
C ILE A 135 11.86 -1.16 7.27
N GLY A 136 12.66 -2.22 7.19
CA GLY A 136 13.73 -2.43 8.16
C GLY A 136 14.73 -1.28 8.30
N PHE A 137 15.13 -0.61 7.20
CA PHE A 137 16.07 0.52 7.28
C PHE A 137 15.49 1.75 7.97
N GLU A 138 14.17 1.93 7.96
CA GLU A 138 13.51 3.06 8.63
C GLU A 138 13.74 3.02 10.13
N TYR A 139 13.87 1.82 10.72
CA TYR A 139 14.23 1.69 12.13
C TYR A 139 15.59 2.29 12.45
N THR A 140 16.59 2.06 11.61
CA THR A 140 17.92 2.69 11.76
C THR A 140 17.81 4.21 11.60
N THR A 141 17.03 4.68 10.64
CA THR A 141 16.78 6.10 10.39
C THR A 141 16.16 6.80 11.59
N PHE A 142 15.16 6.17 12.21
CA PHE A 142 14.47 6.71 13.39
C PHE A 142 15.16 6.38 14.72
N GLY A 143 16.35 5.73 14.69
CA GLY A 143 17.05 5.32 15.91
C GLY A 143 16.26 4.31 16.75
N ARG A 144 15.41 3.49 16.11
CA ARG A 144 14.63 2.45 16.77
C ARG A 144 15.29 1.08 16.59
N ASN A 145 15.15 0.22 17.60
CA ASN A 145 15.65 -1.15 17.52
C ASN A 145 14.73 -2.02 16.65
N PRO A 146 15.20 -2.58 15.51
CA PRO A 146 14.35 -3.40 14.63
C PRO A 146 13.78 -4.65 15.34
N ASN A 147 14.47 -5.17 16.36
CA ASN A 147 14.03 -6.34 17.12
C ASN A 147 12.74 -6.07 17.92
N GLU A 148 12.49 -4.81 18.30
CA GLU A 148 11.31 -4.39 19.05
C GLU A 148 10.12 -4.11 18.13
N SER A 149 10.29 -4.14 16.82
CA SER A 149 9.31 -3.67 15.85
C SER A 149 7.92 -4.29 16.01
N ARG A 150 7.84 -5.58 16.32
CA ARG A 150 6.56 -6.29 16.49
C ARG A 150 5.90 -5.95 17.83
N ALA A 151 6.67 -5.92 18.91
CA ALA A 151 6.14 -5.59 20.23
C ALA A 151 5.68 -4.13 20.29
N ARG A 152 6.48 -3.20 19.73
CA ARG A 152 6.07 -1.79 19.59
C ARG A 152 4.81 -1.62 18.73
N PHE A 153 4.71 -2.39 17.62
CA PHE A 153 3.52 -2.35 16.77
C PHE A 153 2.27 -2.81 17.53
N ALA A 154 2.37 -3.91 18.26
CA ALA A 154 1.24 -4.44 19.03
C ALA A 154 0.82 -3.47 20.13
N GLU A 155 1.76 -2.93 20.91
CA GLU A 155 1.45 -1.98 21.98
C GLU A 155 0.89 -0.66 21.42
N ALA A 156 1.49 -0.10 20.36
CA ALA A 156 0.97 1.11 19.72
C ALA A 156 -0.45 0.90 19.20
N HIS A 157 -0.71 -0.24 18.55
CA HIS A 157 -2.04 -0.59 18.08
C HIS A 157 -3.06 -0.62 19.23
N ASP A 158 -2.77 -1.35 20.30
CA ASP A 158 -3.71 -1.51 21.43
C ASP A 158 -3.99 -0.16 22.10
N LEU A 159 -2.97 0.67 22.25
CA LEU A 159 -3.12 2.04 22.76
C LEU A 159 -4.00 2.91 21.83
N ILE A 160 -3.77 2.86 20.52
CA ILE A 160 -4.55 3.61 19.52
C ILE A 160 -6.02 3.18 19.58
N ILE A 161 -6.31 1.88 19.60
CA ILE A 161 -7.67 1.35 19.67
C ILE A 161 -8.36 1.80 20.96
N LYS A 162 -7.68 1.68 22.10
CA LYS A 162 -8.21 2.14 23.39
C LYS A 162 -8.57 3.61 23.32
N ALA A 163 -7.66 4.45 22.82
CA ALA A 163 -7.87 5.89 22.75
C ALA A 163 -9.03 6.32 21.83
N TRP A 164 -9.30 5.55 20.78
CA TRP A 164 -10.43 5.83 19.89
C TRP A 164 -11.77 5.33 20.43
N THR A 165 -11.76 4.26 21.23
CA THR A 165 -12.98 3.58 21.67
C THR A 165 -13.41 4.01 23.10
N GLU A 166 -12.47 4.22 23.99
CA GLU A 166 -12.76 4.60 25.37
C GLU A 166 -12.71 6.12 25.58
N PRO A 167 -13.52 6.69 26.46
CA PRO A 167 -13.39 8.09 26.83
C PRO A 167 -12.18 8.31 27.75
N GLY A 168 -11.47 9.42 27.51
CA GLY A 168 -10.41 9.89 28.42
C GLY A 168 -10.97 10.77 29.56
N PRO A 169 -10.11 11.24 30.50
CA PRO A 169 -8.68 10.88 30.56
C PRO A 169 -8.42 9.48 31.15
N PHE A 170 -7.38 8.84 30.69
CA PHE A 170 -6.84 7.61 31.28
C PHE A 170 -5.31 7.63 31.25
N SER A 171 -4.65 6.69 31.94
CA SER A 171 -3.21 6.48 31.86
C SER A 171 -2.87 5.24 31.05
N TRP A 172 -1.67 5.24 30.46
CA TRP A 172 -1.09 4.06 29.80
C TRP A 172 0.35 3.87 30.25
N HIS A 173 0.64 2.72 30.82
CA HIS A 173 1.99 2.34 31.31
C HIS A 173 2.36 0.99 30.70
N GLY A 174 2.80 1.02 29.45
CA GLY A 174 3.23 -0.15 28.69
C GLY A 174 4.75 -0.36 28.77
N GLU A 175 5.26 -1.24 27.92
CA GLU A 175 6.69 -1.50 27.80
C GLU A 175 7.41 -0.37 27.05
N PHE A 176 6.78 0.19 26.03
CA PHE A 176 7.40 1.16 25.10
C PHE A 176 6.78 2.56 25.20
N TYR A 177 5.54 2.67 25.66
CA TYR A 177 4.79 3.93 25.70
C TYR A 177 4.23 4.19 27.09
N HIS A 178 4.46 5.40 27.62
CA HIS A 178 4.05 5.79 28.96
C HIS A 178 3.39 7.17 28.92
N TYR A 179 2.13 7.22 29.35
CA TYR A 179 1.34 8.45 29.45
C TYR A 179 0.61 8.47 30.79
N ASP A 180 0.89 9.45 31.63
CA ASP A 180 0.15 9.64 32.88
C ASP A 180 -1.27 10.14 32.63
N TYR A 181 -1.44 10.94 31.58
CA TYR A 181 -2.72 11.49 31.14
C TYR A 181 -2.85 11.37 29.63
N LEU A 182 -3.86 10.65 29.17
CA LEU A 182 -4.18 10.52 27.76
C LEU A 182 -5.67 10.84 27.58
N ASN A 183 -5.94 11.95 26.87
CA ASN A 183 -7.29 12.44 26.61
C ASN A 183 -7.35 13.10 25.22
N PRO A 184 -7.22 12.30 24.14
CA PRO A 184 -7.07 12.81 22.78
C PRO A 184 -8.31 13.57 22.30
N TRP A 185 -8.08 14.67 21.60
CA TRP A 185 -9.06 15.48 20.89
C TRP A 185 -8.60 15.76 19.47
N PRO A 186 -9.52 15.65 18.43
CA PRO A 186 -10.89 15.17 18.52
C PRO A 186 -11.00 13.65 18.69
N ARG A 187 -12.22 13.14 18.81
CA ARG A 187 -12.52 11.71 18.66
C ARG A 187 -13.03 11.44 17.24
N PRO A 188 -12.76 10.25 16.67
CA PRO A 188 -13.25 9.88 15.34
C PRO A 188 -14.78 9.96 15.22
N VAL A 189 -15.27 10.24 14.02
CA VAL A 189 -16.71 10.18 13.67
C VAL A 189 -17.15 8.72 13.57
N GLN A 190 -16.34 7.89 12.91
CA GLN A 190 -16.64 6.48 12.68
C GLN A 190 -16.63 5.69 14.00
N ARG A 191 -17.52 4.71 14.12
CA ARG A 191 -17.68 3.88 15.31
C ARG A 191 -17.52 2.39 14.96
N PRO A 192 -16.82 1.61 15.80
CA PRO A 192 -16.12 2.01 17.04
C PRO A 192 -14.89 2.89 16.79
N HIS A 193 -14.30 2.83 15.59
CA HIS A 193 -13.15 3.59 15.10
C HIS A 193 -13.12 3.54 13.56
N PRO A 194 -12.29 4.33 12.86
CA PRO A 194 -12.07 4.18 11.42
C PRO A 194 -11.69 2.75 11.04
N PRO A 195 -12.14 2.22 9.89
CA PRO A 195 -11.75 0.88 9.44
C PRO A 195 -10.23 0.71 9.42
N ILE A 196 -9.74 -0.42 9.95
CA ILE A 196 -8.31 -0.71 10.02
C ILE A 196 -7.93 -1.69 8.92
N TRP A 197 -6.94 -1.28 8.11
CA TRP A 197 -6.37 -2.10 7.06
C TRP A 197 -4.89 -2.40 7.35
N ILE A 198 -4.46 -3.62 7.03
CA ILE A 198 -3.11 -4.11 7.32
C ILE A 198 -2.38 -4.44 6.02
N PRO A 199 -1.74 -3.45 5.39
CA PRO A 199 -0.84 -3.71 4.27
C PRO A 199 0.36 -4.55 4.74
N SER A 200 0.67 -5.61 4.02
CA SER A 200 1.73 -6.52 4.43
C SER A 200 2.41 -7.19 3.24
N GLN A 201 3.54 -7.80 3.54
CA GLN A 201 4.35 -8.56 2.60
C GLN A 201 4.22 -10.08 2.81
N GLY A 202 3.23 -10.54 3.60
CA GLY A 202 2.89 -11.94 3.76
C GLY A 202 3.67 -12.70 4.83
N SER A 203 4.02 -12.06 5.97
CA SER A 203 4.51 -12.82 7.11
C SER A 203 3.36 -13.56 7.79
N ALA A 204 3.58 -14.82 8.16
CA ALA A 204 2.55 -15.67 8.76
C ALA A 204 1.97 -15.03 10.04
N GLU A 205 2.82 -14.42 10.85
CA GLU A 205 2.43 -13.77 12.10
C GLU A 205 1.51 -12.56 11.85
N THR A 206 1.78 -11.78 10.79
CA THR A 206 0.91 -10.62 10.45
C THR A 206 -0.42 -11.10 9.87
N VAL A 207 -0.40 -12.17 9.08
CA VAL A 207 -1.62 -12.78 8.52
C VAL A 207 -2.53 -13.27 9.64
N ASP A 208 -1.98 -14.04 10.58
CA ASP A 208 -2.72 -14.58 11.72
C ASP A 208 -3.26 -13.46 12.63
N TRP A 209 -2.41 -12.49 12.98
CA TRP A 209 -2.76 -11.34 13.80
C TRP A 209 -3.90 -10.49 13.20
N ALA A 210 -3.87 -10.27 11.88
CA ALA A 210 -4.92 -9.53 11.19
C ALA A 210 -6.24 -10.34 11.11
N ALA A 211 -6.14 -11.65 10.90
CA ALA A 211 -7.29 -12.55 10.89
C ALA A 211 -7.96 -12.62 12.27
N GLU A 212 -7.19 -12.78 13.36
CA GLU A 212 -7.69 -12.77 14.73
C GLU A 212 -8.55 -11.54 15.03
N ARG A 213 -8.11 -10.37 14.56
CA ARG A 213 -8.79 -9.07 14.78
C ARG A 213 -9.85 -8.75 13.74
N ARG A 214 -10.05 -9.63 12.75
CA ARG A 214 -10.99 -9.44 11.62
C ARG A 214 -10.71 -8.18 10.79
N TYR A 215 -9.45 -7.74 10.75
CA TYR A 215 -9.03 -6.61 9.95
C TYR A 215 -8.94 -6.94 8.47
N THR A 216 -9.04 -5.92 7.62
CA THR A 216 -8.77 -6.07 6.19
C THR A 216 -7.26 -6.22 5.97
N TYR A 217 -6.88 -7.29 5.32
CA TYR A 217 -5.50 -7.61 5.00
C TYR A 217 -5.21 -7.28 3.53
N LEU A 218 -4.14 -6.55 3.27
CA LEU A 218 -3.74 -6.16 1.92
C LEU A 218 -2.38 -6.75 1.57
N GLN A 219 -2.32 -7.46 0.44
CA GLN A 219 -1.06 -7.96 -0.10
C GLN A 219 -0.52 -7.00 -1.16
N THR A 220 0.75 -6.61 -1.02
CA THR A 220 1.40 -5.62 -1.90
C THR A 220 2.61 -6.21 -2.63
N PHE A 221 2.86 -5.77 -3.88
CA PHE A 221 4.07 -5.99 -4.67
C PHE A 221 4.67 -7.39 -4.59
N THR A 222 3.90 -8.41 -4.96
CA THR A 222 4.39 -9.79 -5.04
C THR A 222 3.71 -10.55 -6.19
N LYS A 223 4.29 -11.70 -6.55
CA LYS A 223 3.76 -12.55 -7.63
C LYS A 223 2.32 -12.96 -7.35
N LEU A 224 1.47 -13.00 -8.37
CA LEU A 224 0.05 -13.36 -8.22
C LEU A 224 -0.15 -14.70 -7.49
N SER A 225 0.65 -15.73 -7.82
CA SER A 225 0.58 -17.03 -7.15
C SER A 225 0.86 -16.94 -5.64
N ARG A 226 1.74 -16.04 -5.22
CA ARG A 226 2.02 -15.81 -3.81
C ARG A 226 0.90 -15.02 -3.12
N VAL A 227 0.28 -14.07 -3.83
CA VAL A 227 -0.94 -13.40 -3.32
C VAL A 227 -2.01 -14.44 -3.03
N ALA A 228 -2.30 -15.33 -3.99
CA ALA A 228 -3.30 -16.39 -3.83
C ALA A 228 -3.00 -17.32 -2.64
N GLN A 229 -1.74 -17.68 -2.45
CA GLN A 229 -1.32 -18.48 -1.29
C GLN A 229 -1.56 -17.74 0.04
N ILE A 230 -1.15 -16.47 0.13
CA ILE A 230 -1.29 -15.68 1.38
C ILE A 230 -2.75 -15.43 1.72
N THR A 231 -3.59 -15.13 0.73
CA THR A 231 -5.03 -14.95 0.97
C THR A 231 -5.70 -16.26 1.39
N ALA A 232 -5.24 -17.41 0.89
CA ALA A 232 -5.68 -18.71 1.39
C ALA A 232 -5.22 -18.98 2.84
N GLU A 233 -3.98 -18.58 3.18
CA GLU A 233 -3.46 -18.63 4.56
C GLU A 233 -4.33 -17.76 5.49
N PHE A 234 -4.74 -16.55 5.06
CA PHE A 234 -5.64 -15.68 5.83
C PHE A 234 -7.02 -16.32 6.04
N ARG A 235 -7.64 -16.86 4.98
CA ARG A 235 -8.94 -17.58 5.12
C ARG A 235 -8.85 -18.76 6.09
N LYS A 236 -7.75 -19.51 6.05
CA LYS A 236 -7.50 -20.61 7.00
C LYS A 236 -7.36 -20.11 8.43
N ALA A 237 -6.62 -19.01 8.65
CA ALA A 237 -6.48 -18.38 9.96
C ALA A 237 -7.84 -17.87 10.48
N ALA A 238 -8.64 -17.21 9.63
CA ALA A 238 -9.99 -16.77 9.98
C ALA A 238 -10.88 -17.91 10.48
N LEU A 239 -10.86 -19.06 9.78
CA LEU A 239 -11.59 -20.26 10.23
C LEU A 239 -11.08 -20.77 11.59
N ALA A 240 -9.76 -20.74 11.84
CA ALA A 240 -9.19 -21.12 13.13
C ALA A 240 -9.62 -20.16 14.26
N HIS A 241 -9.87 -18.90 13.94
CA HIS A 241 -10.42 -17.89 14.86
C HIS A 241 -11.97 -17.85 14.86
N GLY A 242 -12.64 -18.86 14.28
CA GLY A 242 -14.09 -19.08 14.42
C GLY A 242 -14.96 -18.22 13.51
N TYR A 243 -14.47 -17.80 12.33
CA TYR A 243 -15.28 -17.09 11.35
C TYR A 243 -14.84 -17.37 9.91
N THR A 244 -15.72 -17.14 8.94
CA THR A 244 -15.40 -17.19 7.50
C THR A 244 -15.00 -15.79 7.04
N ALA A 245 -13.80 -15.66 6.45
CA ALA A 245 -13.33 -14.38 5.92
C ALA A 245 -14.19 -13.93 4.73
N SER A 246 -14.62 -12.67 4.76
CA SER A 246 -15.30 -12.03 3.63
C SER A 246 -14.31 -11.62 2.53
N PRO A 247 -14.71 -11.60 1.24
CA PRO A 247 -13.91 -11.00 0.18
C PRO A 247 -13.44 -9.56 0.50
N SER A 248 -14.27 -8.75 1.17
CA SER A 248 -13.96 -7.39 1.60
C SER A 248 -12.88 -7.29 2.68
N GLN A 249 -12.42 -8.41 3.23
CA GLN A 249 -11.27 -8.46 4.14
C GLN A 249 -9.95 -8.77 3.43
N LEU A 250 -9.97 -8.98 2.11
CA LEU A 250 -8.80 -9.35 1.33
C LEU A 250 -8.59 -8.36 0.19
N GLY A 251 -7.42 -7.74 0.17
CA GLY A 251 -7.04 -6.79 -0.86
C GLY A 251 -5.74 -7.18 -1.58
N TRP A 252 -5.70 -6.82 -2.86
CA TRP A 252 -4.56 -7.06 -3.75
C TRP A 252 -4.13 -5.75 -4.41
N ALA A 253 -2.92 -5.29 -4.09
CA ALA A 253 -2.30 -4.13 -4.72
C ALA A 253 -1.38 -4.57 -5.86
N VAL A 254 -1.63 -4.04 -7.05
CA VAL A 254 -0.93 -4.39 -8.28
C VAL A 254 -0.80 -3.18 -9.20
N PRO A 255 0.39 -2.92 -9.80
CA PRO A 255 0.53 -1.89 -10.84
C PRO A 255 -0.36 -2.22 -12.04
N VAL A 256 -1.14 -1.23 -12.50
CA VAL A 256 -2.06 -1.40 -13.64
C VAL A 256 -1.93 -0.24 -14.61
N TYR A 257 -1.88 -0.54 -15.91
CA TYR A 257 -1.95 0.45 -16.97
C TYR A 257 -2.93 0.02 -18.06
N VAL A 258 -3.88 0.90 -18.36
CA VAL A 258 -4.90 0.70 -19.41
C VAL A 258 -4.63 1.63 -20.57
N GLY A 259 -4.04 1.10 -21.64
CA GLY A 259 -3.88 1.84 -22.89
C GLY A 259 -5.09 1.72 -23.81
N GLU A 260 -5.00 2.34 -24.97
CA GLU A 260 -6.05 2.28 -26.01
C GLU A 260 -6.26 0.84 -26.53
N ASN A 261 -5.16 0.11 -26.70
CA ASN A 261 -5.11 -1.29 -27.08
C ASN A 261 -3.84 -1.94 -26.53
N ASP A 262 -3.73 -3.26 -26.59
CA ASP A 262 -2.64 -4.02 -25.98
C ASP A 262 -1.26 -3.58 -26.48
N LYS A 263 -1.11 -3.39 -27.80
CA LYS A 263 0.19 -3.01 -28.37
C LYS A 263 0.63 -1.65 -27.86
N LYS A 264 -0.25 -0.65 -27.95
CA LYS A 264 0.04 0.72 -27.50
C LYS A 264 0.29 0.77 -26.01
N ALA A 265 -0.52 0.07 -25.21
CA ALA A 265 -0.35 -0.04 -23.76
C ALA A 265 1.05 -0.56 -23.39
N ARG A 266 1.50 -1.62 -24.04
CA ARG A 266 2.82 -2.21 -23.80
C ARG A 266 3.96 -1.28 -24.19
N ASP A 267 3.85 -0.66 -25.38
CA ASP A 267 4.87 0.27 -25.89
C ASP A 267 5.01 1.50 -24.97
N GLU A 268 3.88 2.05 -24.49
CA GLU A 268 3.84 3.20 -23.58
C GLU A 268 4.35 2.85 -22.18
N TYR A 269 3.95 1.71 -21.61
CA TYR A 269 4.21 1.38 -20.20
C TYR A 269 5.60 0.79 -19.95
N LYS A 270 6.18 0.08 -20.94
CA LYS A 270 7.43 -0.67 -20.81
C LYS A 270 8.58 0.11 -20.14
N PRO A 271 8.98 1.31 -20.60
CA PRO A 271 10.12 2.01 -20.00
C PRO A 271 9.86 2.41 -18.55
N HIS A 272 8.62 2.63 -18.17
CA HIS A 272 8.25 3.11 -16.85
C HIS A 272 8.19 1.98 -15.82
N ILE A 273 7.61 0.83 -16.18
CA ILE A 273 7.58 -0.35 -15.30
C ILE A 273 8.97 -0.95 -15.10
N GLU A 274 9.81 -0.97 -16.14
CA GLU A 274 11.20 -1.38 -16.02
C GLU A 274 12.00 -0.44 -15.13
N ASN A 275 11.82 0.89 -15.24
CA ASN A 275 12.41 1.86 -14.33
C ASN A 275 11.92 1.69 -12.88
N PHE A 276 10.64 1.36 -12.69
CA PHE A 276 10.10 1.10 -11.36
C PHE A 276 10.83 -0.06 -10.67
N PHE A 277 10.91 -1.21 -11.31
CA PHE A 277 11.56 -2.39 -10.73
C PHE A 277 13.08 -2.26 -10.66
N ASN A 278 13.72 -1.71 -11.71
CA ASN A 278 15.18 -1.69 -11.82
C ASN A 278 15.85 -0.48 -11.13
N ARG A 279 15.11 0.59 -10.84
CA ARG A 279 15.66 1.83 -10.29
C ARG A 279 15.04 2.22 -8.95
N LEU A 280 13.70 2.24 -8.89
CA LEU A 280 13.02 2.72 -7.67
C LEU A 280 12.83 1.62 -6.63
N LEU A 281 12.46 0.42 -7.04
CA LEU A 281 12.23 -0.70 -6.12
C LEU A 281 13.52 -1.48 -5.82
N ALA A 282 14.52 -1.44 -6.70
CA ALA A 282 15.78 -2.12 -6.50
C ALA A 282 16.50 -1.66 -5.23
N GLY A 283 17.11 -2.59 -4.51
CA GLY A 283 17.87 -2.29 -3.31
C GLY A 283 18.46 -3.54 -2.67
N HIS A 284 19.48 -3.36 -1.85
CA HIS A 284 20.12 -4.48 -1.17
C HIS A 284 19.23 -5.07 -0.07
N LEU A 285 19.20 -6.40 0.02
CA LEU A 285 18.40 -7.12 1.02
C LEU A 285 18.65 -6.67 2.46
N HIS A 286 19.90 -6.34 2.81
CA HIS A 286 20.23 -5.89 4.15
C HIS A 286 19.67 -4.49 4.49
N VAL A 287 19.33 -3.68 3.49
CA VAL A 287 18.62 -2.40 3.65
C VAL A 287 17.16 -2.66 3.98
N TRP A 288 16.53 -3.57 3.25
CA TRP A 288 15.13 -3.93 3.45
C TRP A 288 14.90 -4.76 4.72
N PHE A 289 15.82 -5.68 4.99
CA PHE A 289 15.75 -6.65 6.08
C PHE A 289 17.05 -6.65 6.89
N PRO A 290 17.32 -5.58 7.66
CA PRO A 290 18.48 -5.54 8.52
C PRO A 290 18.42 -6.66 9.59
N PRO A 291 19.54 -7.01 10.19
CA PRO A 291 19.58 -7.97 11.30
C PRO A 291 18.53 -7.63 12.37
N ALA A 292 17.90 -8.67 12.91
CA ALA A 292 16.87 -8.59 13.94
C ALA A 292 15.50 -8.01 13.53
N TYR A 293 15.34 -7.46 12.32
CA TYR A 293 14.01 -7.03 11.82
C TYR A 293 13.06 -8.20 11.57
N THR A 294 13.60 -9.36 11.19
CA THR A 294 12.84 -10.61 11.03
C THR A 294 13.63 -11.78 11.58
N ASN A 295 12.96 -12.86 11.97
CA ASN A 295 13.62 -14.07 12.42
C ASN A 295 14.30 -14.83 11.25
N ALA A 296 15.15 -15.84 11.56
CA ALA A 296 15.89 -16.60 10.55
C ALA A 296 15.00 -17.25 9.49
N ALA A 297 13.85 -17.81 9.90
CA ALA A 297 12.89 -18.42 8.98
C ALA A 297 12.23 -17.37 8.06
N GLY A 298 11.91 -16.20 8.59
CA GLY A 298 11.41 -15.06 7.83
C GLY A 298 12.45 -14.56 6.83
N TYR A 299 13.72 -14.44 7.23
CA TYR A 299 14.81 -14.03 6.35
C TYR A 299 15.03 -15.04 5.22
N GLN A 300 15.08 -16.34 5.52
CA GLN A 300 15.19 -17.39 4.51
C GLN A 300 14.04 -17.36 3.52
N ARG A 301 12.81 -17.12 4.00
CA ARG A 301 11.62 -16.99 3.14
C ARG A 301 11.72 -15.79 2.21
N VAL A 302 12.21 -14.65 2.68
CA VAL A 302 12.46 -13.46 1.87
C VAL A 302 13.54 -13.74 0.83
N VAL A 303 14.66 -14.34 1.22
CA VAL A 303 15.75 -14.69 0.30
C VAL A 303 15.24 -15.62 -0.79
N SER A 304 14.49 -16.66 -0.46
CA SER A 304 14.00 -17.64 -1.44
C SER A 304 12.92 -17.10 -2.38
N SER A 305 12.14 -16.08 -1.97
CA SER A 305 11.00 -15.60 -2.74
C SER A 305 11.21 -14.26 -3.44
N ARG A 306 12.22 -13.48 -3.04
CA ARG A 306 12.38 -12.08 -3.44
C ARG A 306 13.77 -11.67 -3.88
N THR A 307 14.79 -12.53 -3.68
CA THR A 307 16.17 -12.19 -4.07
C THR A 307 16.22 -11.76 -5.53
N ASP A 308 15.50 -12.48 -6.40
CA ASP A 308 15.46 -12.16 -7.83
C ASP A 308 14.83 -10.80 -8.11
N LEU A 309 13.83 -10.38 -7.31
CA LEU A 309 13.10 -9.13 -7.56
C LEU A 309 13.85 -7.88 -7.08
N PHE A 310 14.60 -7.97 -5.98
CA PHE A 310 15.29 -6.82 -5.37
C PHE A 310 16.78 -6.79 -5.63
N ALA A 311 17.42 -7.95 -5.84
CA ALA A 311 18.87 -8.04 -6.00
C ALA A 311 19.34 -7.80 -7.43
N HIS A 312 18.44 -7.88 -8.42
CA HIS A 312 18.74 -7.64 -9.82
C HIS A 312 18.09 -6.36 -10.31
N ASN A 313 18.78 -5.60 -11.13
CA ASN A 313 18.35 -4.33 -11.69
C ASN A 313 18.28 -4.35 -13.24
N ASN A 314 18.07 -5.54 -13.81
CA ASN A 314 18.00 -5.80 -15.25
C ASN A 314 16.72 -6.57 -15.67
N HIS A 315 15.64 -6.40 -14.91
CA HIS A 315 14.35 -6.99 -15.22
C HIS A 315 13.81 -6.43 -16.53
N ARG A 316 13.32 -7.30 -17.38
CA ARG A 316 12.55 -6.92 -18.57
C ARG A 316 11.07 -7.06 -18.29
N MET A 317 10.28 -6.22 -18.93
CA MET A 317 8.82 -6.21 -18.78
C MET A 317 8.22 -7.61 -18.98
N GLU A 318 8.69 -8.35 -19.99
CA GLU A 318 8.19 -9.67 -20.33
C GLU A 318 8.39 -10.70 -19.20
N ASP A 319 9.53 -10.60 -18.50
CA ASP A 319 9.88 -11.50 -17.41
C ASP A 319 9.03 -11.20 -16.14
N LEU A 320 8.71 -9.94 -15.91
CA LEU A 320 7.88 -9.48 -14.79
C LEU A 320 6.39 -9.80 -15.01
N GLU A 321 5.91 -9.63 -16.25
CA GLU A 321 4.53 -9.89 -16.63
C GLU A 321 4.14 -11.36 -16.43
N GLY A 322 5.02 -12.30 -16.85
CA GLY A 322 4.80 -13.73 -16.66
C GLY A 322 4.66 -14.15 -15.19
N GLN A 323 5.07 -13.30 -14.25
CA GLN A 323 4.95 -13.52 -12.81
C GLN A 323 3.70 -12.86 -12.20
N GLY A 324 2.92 -12.13 -13.00
CA GLY A 324 1.75 -11.39 -12.52
C GLY A 324 2.09 -10.24 -11.57
N LEU A 325 3.24 -9.58 -11.78
CA LEU A 325 3.72 -8.48 -10.94
C LEU A 325 3.09 -7.13 -11.31
N PHE A 326 2.50 -7.04 -12.48
CA PHE A 326 1.73 -5.90 -12.98
C PHE A 326 0.72 -6.37 -14.04
N ILE A 327 -0.19 -5.50 -14.40
CA ILE A 327 -1.21 -5.73 -15.43
C ILE A 327 -1.15 -4.58 -16.45
N VAL A 328 -1.08 -4.93 -17.74
CA VAL A 328 -1.03 -3.96 -18.83
C VAL A 328 -1.80 -4.47 -20.03
N GLY A 329 -2.50 -3.60 -20.71
CA GLY A 329 -3.23 -3.93 -21.95
C GLY A 329 -4.30 -2.90 -22.27
N GLY A 330 -5.08 -3.20 -23.30
CA GLY A 330 -6.35 -2.54 -23.56
C GLY A 330 -7.40 -2.90 -22.50
N PRO A 331 -8.57 -2.22 -22.51
CA PRO A 331 -9.61 -2.43 -21.49
C PRO A 331 -10.02 -3.89 -21.29
N ASP A 332 -10.23 -4.64 -22.37
CA ASP A 332 -10.69 -6.04 -22.30
C ASP A 332 -9.61 -6.95 -21.71
N THR A 333 -8.36 -6.77 -22.10
CA THR A 333 -7.22 -7.54 -21.57
C THR A 333 -7.03 -7.26 -20.09
N VAL A 334 -7.03 -5.99 -19.67
CA VAL A 334 -6.91 -5.62 -18.25
C VAL A 334 -8.07 -6.18 -17.44
N THR A 335 -9.30 -6.08 -17.95
CA THR A 335 -10.49 -6.65 -17.30
C THR A 335 -10.36 -8.17 -17.11
N SER A 336 -9.92 -8.88 -18.15
CA SER A 336 -9.73 -10.33 -18.11
C SER A 336 -8.65 -10.75 -17.09
N LEU A 337 -7.51 -10.06 -17.08
CA LEU A 337 -6.39 -10.35 -16.17
C LEU A 337 -6.75 -10.04 -14.71
N LEU A 338 -7.46 -8.93 -14.46
CA LEU A 338 -7.95 -8.61 -13.11
C LEU A 338 -8.99 -9.62 -12.63
N ARG A 339 -9.93 -10.00 -13.48
CA ARG A 339 -10.92 -11.07 -13.17
C ARG A 339 -10.24 -12.35 -12.75
N LYS A 340 -9.26 -12.81 -13.54
CA LYS A 340 -8.45 -13.98 -13.21
C LYS A 340 -7.76 -13.82 -11.85
N GLY A 341 -7.12 -12.66 -11.61
CA GLY A 341 -6.46 -12.37 -10.32
C GLY A 341 -7.44 -12.39 -9.15
N ILE A 342 -8.62 -11.80 -9.29
CA ILE A 342 -9.68 -11.83 -8.27
C ILE A 342 -10.13 -13.28 -8.02
N ASP A 343 -10.32 -14.09 -9.08
CA ASP A 343 -10.72 -15.49 -8.95
C ASP A 343 -9.65 -16.33 -8.25
N GLU A 344 -8.38 -16.15 -8.57
CA GLU A 344 -7.28 -16.90 -7.95
C GLU A 344 -7.05 -16.50 -6.48
N THR A 345 -7.17 -15.21 -6.17
CA THR A 345 -6.85 -14.68 -4.83
C THR A 345 -8.04 -14.69 -3.87
N GLY A 346 -9.26 -14.59 -4.38
CA GLY A 346 -10.44 -14.32 -3.57
C GLY A 346 -10.50 -12.89 -3.01
N ALA A 347 -9.72 -11.96 -3.56
CA ALA A 347 -9.73 -10.58 -3.12
C ALA A 347 -11.01 -9.86 -3.56
N GLY A 348 -11.70 -9.20 -2.63
CA GLY A 348 -12.82 -8.31 -2.91
C GLY A 348 -12.42 -6.84 -3.00
N ILE A 349 -11.13 -6.54 -2.75
CA ILE A 349 -10.57 -5.19 -2.87
C ILE A 349 -9.38 -5.26 -3.83
N VAL A 350 -9.44 -4.48 -4.90
CA VAL A 350 -8.31 -4.31 -5.83
C VAL A 350 -7.74 -2.90 -5.66
N LEU A 351 -6.43 -2.81 -5.48
CA LEU A 351 -5.72 -1.54 -5.38
C LEU A 351 -4.81 -1.36 -6.59
N PRO A 352 -5.34 -0.83 -7.72
CA PRO A 352 -4.49 -0.51 -8.85
C PRO A 352 -3.47 0.56 -8.47
N VAL A 353 -2.17 0.25 -8.59
CA VAL A 353 -1.12 1.27 -8.52
C VAL A 353 -1.12 2.00 -9.85
N ILE A 354 -1.71 3.20 -9.85
CA ILE A 354 -2.08 3.93 -11.06
C ILE A 354 -0.91 4.68 -11.71
N GLN A 355 0.19 4.87 -10.98
CA GLN A 355 1.37 5.58 -11.46
C GLN A 355 2.64 4.85 -11.01
N VAL A 356 3.61 4.68 -11.90
CA VAL A 356 4.89 4.07 -11.62
C VAL A 356 6.03 4.90 -12.22
N ALA A 357 7.09 5.09 -11.43
CA ALA A 357 8.33 5.75 -11.84
C ALA A 357 8.12 7.04 -12.66
N THR A 358 8.51 7.00 -13.93
CA THR A 358 8.50 8.13 -14.85
C THR A 358 7.25 8.19 -15.74
N LEU A 359 6.21 7.40 -15.46
CA LEU A 359 4.99 7.39 -16.29
C LEU A 359 4.43 8.81 -16.44
N PRO A 360 4.28 9.34 -17.67
CA PRO A 360 3.81 10.70 -17.91
C PRO A 360 2.41 10.97 -17.35
N HIS A 361 2.14 12.21 -16.98
CA HIS A 361 0.87 12.62 -16.40
C HIS A 361 -0.33 12.37 -17.31
N ASP A 362 -0.22 12.73 -18.58
CA ASP A 362 -1.27 12.54 -19.59
C ASP A 362 -1.59 11.05 -19.78
N LEU A 363 -0.57 10.19 -19.87
CA LEU A 363 -0.76 8.75 -19.96
C LEU A 363 -1.39 8.16 -18.68
N THR A 364 -0.99 8.65 -17.52
CA THR A 364 -1.59 8.25 -16.23
C THR A 364 -3.07 8.63 -16.18
N MET A 365 -3.41 9.87 -16.53
CA MET A 365 -4.78 10.38 -16.54
C MET A 365 -5.68 9.61 -17.52
N GLU A 366 -5.19 9.32 -18.71
CA GLU A 366 -5.90 8.52 -19.70
C GLU A 366 -6.13 7.08 -19.25
N SER A 367 -5.11 6.45 -18.64
CA SER A 367 -5.24 5.12 -18.07
C SER A 367 -6.28 5.06 -16.96
N ILE A 368 -6.30 6.05 -16.05
CA ILE A 368 -7.30 6.15 -14.97
C ILE A 368 -8.72 6.26 -15.55
N LYS A 369 -8.94 7.13 -16.54
CA LYS A 369 -10.25 7.31 -17.18
C LYS A 369 -10.73 6.02 -17.84
N ARG A 370 -9.87 5.35 -18.64
CA ARG A 370 -10.20 4.07 -19.26
C ARG A 370 -10.52 2.98 -18.24
N PHE A 371 -9.77 2.95 -17.15
CA PHE A 371 -10.04 2.02 -16.04
C PHE A 371 -11.43 2.27 -15.45
N GLY A 372 -11.78 3.51 -15.17
CA GLY A 372 -13.10 3.90 -14.65
C GLY A 372 -14.23 3.60 -15.62
N GLU A 373 -14.04 3.88 -16.90
CA GLU A 373 -15.07 3.73 -17.94
C GLU A 373 -15.35 2.27 -18.31
N HIS A 374 -14.32 1.43 -18.34
CA HIS A 374 -14.44 0.08 -18.88
C HIS A 374 -14.23 -1.03 -17.84
N VAL A 375 -13.21 -0.92 -16.99
CA VAL A 375 -12.79 -2.00 -16.09
C VAL A 375 -13.67 -2.06 -14.84
N ILE A 376 -13.92 -0.91 -14.20
CA ILE A 376 -14.76 -0.86 -12.99
C ILE A 376 -16.15 -1.41 -13.26
N PRO A 377 -16.91 -0.97 -14.28
CA PRO A 377 -18.25 -1.49 -14.53
C PRO A 377 -18.27 -2.99 -14.83
N ALA A 378 -17.26 -3.50 -15.56
CA ALA A 378 -17.17 -4.91 -15.94
C ALA A 378 -16.84 -5.85 -14.78
N LEU A 379 -16.27 -5.34 -13.69
CA LEU A 379 -15.84 -6.13 -12.53
C LEU A 379 -16.57 -5.77 -11.22
N ARG A 380 -17.40 -4.72 -11.21
CA ARG A 380 -18.06 -4.23 -9.98
C ARG A 380 -18.81 -5.33 -9.23
N ASP A 381 -19.59 -6.13 -9.94
CA ASP A 381 -20.42 -7.20 -9.36
C ASP A 381 -19.72 -8.56 -9.38
N HIS A 382 -18.47 -8.61 -9.87
CA HIS A 382 -17.73 -9.86 -9.88
C HIS A 382 -17.29 -10.23 -8.47
N VAL A 383 -17.56 -11.49 -8.09
CA VAL A 383 -17.11 -12.10 -6.83
C VAL A 383 -16.36 -13.38 -7.19
N SER A 384 -15.22 -13.59 -6.59
CA SER A 384 -14.39 -14.76 -6.84
C SER A 384 -15.15 -16.07 -6.59
N SER A 385 -14.96 -17.03 -7.49
CA SER A 385 -15.49 -18.40 -7.38
C SER A 385 -15.01 -19.16 -6.14
N VAL A 386 -13.93 -18.71 -5.49
CA VAL A 386 -13.45 -19.28 -4.21
C VAL A 386 -14.52 -19.22 -3.12
N TYR A 387 -15.49 -18.29 -3.22
CA TYR A 387 -16.62 -18.17 -2.28
C TYR A 387 -17.93 -18.78 -2.81
N GLY A 388 -17.94 -19.24 -4.07
CA GLY A 388 -19.14 -19.77 -4.73
C GLY A 388 -19.53 -21.19 -4.33
N GLY A 389 -18.80 -21.84 -3.44
CA GLY A 389 -19.07 -23.21 -2.98
C GLY A 389 -20.02 -23.36 -1.78
N GLU A 390 -20.40 -22.27 -1.12
CA GLU A 390 -21.15 -22.32 0.15
C GLU A 390 -22.63 -21.90 0.07
N HIS A 391 -23.16 -21.62 -1.12
CA HIS A 391 -24.56 -21.21 -1.29
C HIS A 391 -25.46 -22.24 -2.04
N THR A 392 -25.10 -23.54 -2.00
CA THR A 392 -26.03 -24.60 -2.41
C THR A 392 -26.09 -25.64 -1.30
N ASN A 393 -26.85 -25.33 -0.26
CA ASN A 393 -27.76 -26.25 0.45
C ASN A 393 -28.58 -25.48 1.50
#